data_5ce1c12e0d90d24995ffc9f15cd3609b
#
_entry.id   5ce1c12e0d90d24995ffc9f15cd3609b
#
_cell.length_a   1.000
_cell.length_b   1.000
_cell.length_c   1.000
_cell.angle_alpha   90.00
_cell.angle_beta   90.00
_cell.angle_gamma   90.00
#
_symmetry.space_group_name_H-M   'P 1'
#
loop_
_entity.id
_entity.type
_entity.pdbx_description
1 polymer ?
#
loop_
_entity_poly.entity_id
_entity_poly.type
_entity_poly.pdbx_seq_one_letter_code
_entity_poly.pdbx_strand_id
1 'polypeptide(L)'
;GIFLETAPKEKSESPGRVLQLPLPGGGTAAFSIREASIMEPELAAKFPEIRAWAGQGIDDANASVRLDITPHGFHAIVFSAAGTIYIDPESSFSQTAAKGNRYRVYFKRDAVRTGGAPKRECFAAEEKERNPVEGRPVLVSQRLLAAQSGSELRDYRVAVAATAEYTAFHGGTVVLGLAAVVTAMNRVVGIYEREVAVTMTLVADNNLIIYTNQGTDPYSNNNGSAMLSQNQSNLDSVIGSANYDIGHVFSTGGGGVASLEVPCVTSQKARGVTGQGSPIGDSFYVDYVAHEIGHQFGAEHTFNGTAGSCTGGNRNASTAYEPGSGTTIMAYAGICSPQNIASNSDDHFHTASFDEITAYTQTGHGNACP
;
A
#
# COMPACT_ATOMS: atom_id res chain seq x y z
N GLY A 1 21.44 -4.34 -13.57
CA GLY A 1 21.93 -4.90 -12.30
C GLY A 1 23.05 -4.05 -11.72
N ILE A 2 24.28 -4.18 -12.19
CA ILE A 2 25.48 -3.54 -11.62
C ILE A 2 25.36 -2.02 -11.44
N PHE A 3 24.64 -1.33 -12.32
CA PHE A 3 24.47 0.13 -12.25
C PHE A 3 23.69 0.56 -11.01
N LEU A 4 22.59 -0.12 -10.68
CA LEU A 4 21.77 0.19 -9.51
C LEU A 4 22.45 -0.23 -8.20
N GLU A 5 23.26 -1.29 -8.23
CA GLU A 5 24.04 -1.77 -7.07
C GLU A 5 25.03 -0.75 -6.54
N THR A 6 25.45 0.20 -7.37
CA THR A 6 26.40 1.27 -7.01
C THR A 6 25.71 2.58 -6.59
N ALA A 7 24.40 2.62 -6.51
CA ALA A 7 23.68 3.80 -5.99
C ALA A 7 23.98 3.99 -4.49
N PRO A 8 24.21 5.23 -4.03
CA PRO A 8 24.47 5.50 -2.62
C PRO A 8 23.21 5.21 -1.78
N LYS A 9 23.38 4.92 -0.50
CA LYS A 9 22.27 4.80 0.45
C LYS A 9 21.56 6.14 0.62
N GLU A 10 20.26 6.11 0.94
CA GLU A 10 19.38 7.27 1.05
C GLU A 10 19.95 8.35 1.99
N LYS A 11 20.46 7.94 3.14
CA LYS A 11 21.05 8.85 4.16
C LYS A 11 22.52 9.24 3.87
N SER A 12 23.08 8.87 2.71
CA SER A 12 24.46 9.22 2.33
C SER A 12 24.52 10.66 1.81
N GLU A 13 25.61 11.38 2.12
CA GLU A 13 25.92 12.70 1.54
C GLU A 13 26.41 12.61 0.08
N SER A 14 26.75 11.43 -0.40
CA SER A 14 27.19 11.21 -1.78
C SER A 14 26.09 11.57 -2.78
N PRO A 15 26.42 12.14 -3.96
CA PRO A 15 25.44 12.40 -5.00
C PRO A 15 24.68 11.13 -5.40
N GLY A 16 23.35 11.24 -5.65
CA GLY A 16 22.56 10.15 -6.19
C GLY A 16 23.06 9.71 -7.56
N ARG A 17 22.75 8.48 -7.95
CA ARG A 17 23.02 7.99 -9.31
C ARG A 17 21.95 8.46 -10.27
N VAL A 18 22.36 8.92 -11.46
CA VAL A 18 21.41 9.32 -12.51
C VAL A 18 20.89 8.09 -13.24
N LEU A 19 19.61 7.84 -13.15
CA LEU A 19 18.90 6.79 -13.88
C LEU A 19 17.93 7.41 -14.88
N GLN A 20 17.96 6.94 -16.12
CA GLN A 20 16.99 7.31 -17.14
C GLN A 20 15.89 6.25 -17.23
N LEU A 21 14.64 6.67 -17.08
CA LEU A 21 13.46 5.80 -17.18
C LEU A 21 12.64 6.17 -18.43
N PRO A 22 12.13 5.17 -19.15
CA PRO A 22 11.29 5.42 -20.33
C PRO A 22 9.95 6.03 -19.94
N LEU A 23 9.38 6.84 -20.83
CA LEU A 23 8.06 7.44 -20.69
C LEU A 23 7.05 6.79 -21.66
N PRO A 24 5.74 6.71 -21.31
CA PRO A 24 4.73 6.08 -22.16
C PRO A 24 4.60 6.68 -23.56
N GLY A 25 4.85 7.99 -23.70
CA GLY A 25 4.82 8.71 -24.97
C GLY A 25 6.10 8.64 -25.79
N GLY A 26 7.10 7.88 -25.35
CA GLY A 26 8.46 7.87 -25.89
C GLY A 26 9.38 8.88 -25.20
N GLY A 27 10.69 8.73 -25.40
CA GLY A 27 11.70 9.48 -24.66
C GLY A 27 11.95 8.92 -23.26
N THR A 28 12.71 9.66 -22.45
CA THR A 28 13.11 9.27 -21.10
C THR A 28 13.05 10.46 -20.16
N ALA A 29 12.90 10.19 -18.86
CA ALA A 29 13.07 11.15 -17.77
C ALA A 29 14.26 10.73 -16.89
N ALA A 30 15.05 11.71 -16.45
CA ALA A 30 16.22 11.48 -15.61
C ALA A 30 15.88 11.66 -14.13
N PHE A 31 16.35 10.72 -13.31
CA PHE A 31 16.17 10.72 -11.85
C PHE A 31 17.50 10.55 -11.13
N SER A 32 17.72 11.30 -10.07
CA SER A 32 18.79 11.08 -9.12
C SER A 32 18.32 10.08 -8.07
N ILE A 33 18.79 8.84 -8.15
CA ILE A 33 18.34 7.72 -7.33
C ILE A 33 19.31 7.39 -6.21
N ARG A 34 18.75 6.89 -5.10
CA ARG A 34 19.47 6.36 -3.93
C ARG A 34 18.85 5.04 -3.53
N GLU A 35 19.65 4.17 -2.91
CA GLU A 35 19.10 2.95 -2.32
C GLU A 35 18.25 3.31 -1.10
N ALA A 36 16.97 2.96 -1.16
CA ALA A 36 15.95 3.23 -0.15
C ALA A 36 15.21 1.93 0.12
N SER A 37 15.84 1.04 0.89
CA SER A 37 15.25 -0.23 1.28
C SER A 37 14.05 0.01 2.20
N ILE A 38 12.95 -0.68 1.92
CA ILE A 38 11.79 -0.76 2.82
C ILE A 38 11.86 -2.00 3.72
N MET A 39 13.02 -2.65 3.82
CA MET A 39 13.28 -3.78 4.69
C MET A 39 14.29 -3.37 5.77
N GLU A 40 14.08 -3.82 7.01
CA GLU A 40 15.11 -3.71 8.03
C GLU A 40 16.42 -4.38 7.56
N PRO A 41 17.59 -3.90 8.02
CA PRO A 41 18.88 -4.37 7.53
C PRO A 41 19.07 -5.89 7.61
N GLU A 42 18.55 -6.51 8.66
CA GLU A 42 18.64 -7.95 8.89
C GLU A 42 17.80 -8.73 7.87
N LEU A 43 16.63 -8.23 7.48
CA LEU A 43 15.80 -8.83 6.42
C LEU A 43 16.48 -8.66 5.06
N ALA A 44 16.96 -7.46 4.77
CA ALA A 44 17.67 -7.16 3.53
C ALA A 44 18.95 -8.01 3.36
N ALA A 45 19.65 -8.31 4.45
CA ALA A 45 20.83 -9.18 4.44
C ALA A 45 20.48 -10.65 4.15
N LYS A 46 19.28 -11.13 4.56
CA LYS A 46 18.78 -12.48 4.26
C LYS A 46 18.38 -12.63 2.78
N PHE A 47 17.96 -11.54 2.12
CA PHE A 47 17.42 -11.54 0.76
C PHE A 47 18.07 -10.45 -0.11
N PRO A 48 19.38 -10.55 -0.40
CA PRO A 48 20.13 -9.51 -1.12
C PRO A 48 19.67 -9.32 -2.58
N GLU A 49 18.93 -10.26 -3.14
CA GLU A 49 18.31 -10.19 -4.46
C GLU A 49 17.05 -9.31 -4.50
N ILE A 50 16.52 -8.88 -3.35
CA ILE A 50 15.36 -7.98 -3.23
C ILE A 50 15.87 -6.61 -2.79
N ARG A 51 15.82 -5.63 -3.69
CA ARG A 51 16.37 -4.30 -3.43
C ARG A 51 15.42 -3.21 -3.94
N ALA A 52 15.39 -2.08 -3.25
CA ALA A 52 14.56 -0.94 -3.60
C ALA A 52 15.36 0.37 -3.57
N TRP A 53 14.90 1.33 -4.38
CA TRP A 53 15.48 2.67 -4.50
C TRP A 53 14.38 3.71 -4.56
N ALA A 54 14.72 4.92 -4.14
CA ALA A 54 13.93 6.12 -4.32
C ALA A 54 14.73 7.16 -5.12
N GLY A 55 14.06 8.07 -5.76
CA GLY A 55 14.73 9.13 -6.50
C GLY A 55 13.87 10.35 -6.78
N GLN A 56 14.56 11.45 -7.03
CA GLN A 56 13.98 12.74 -7.40
C GLN A 56 14.29 13.03 -8.86
N GLY A 57 13.31 13.57 -9.58
CA GLY A 57 13.47 14.01 -10.96
C GLY A 57 14.54 15.09 -11.09
N ILE A 58 15.37 15.00 -12.13
CA ILE A 58 16.41 15.98 -12.45
C ILE A 58 15.83 17.07 -13.34
N ASP A 59 15.07 16.67 -14.37
CA ASP A 59 14.45 17.60 -15.32
C ASP A 59 13.14 18.20 -14.76
N ASP A 60 12.44 17.45 -13.92
CA ASP A 60 11.24 17.89 -13.18
C ASP A 60 11.46 17.65 -11.69
N ALA A 61 11.77 18.71 -10.95
CA ALA A 61 12.01 18.64 -9.50
C ALA A 61 10.75 18.23 -8.68
N ASN A 62 9.57 18.25 -9.27
CA ASN A 62 8.35 17.77 -8.61
C ASN A 62 8.08 16.27 -8.88
N ALA A 63 8.80 15.68 -9.84
CA ALA A 63 8.69 14.25 -10.09
C ALA A 63 9.52 13.45 -9.10
N SER A 64 8.98 12.32 -8.63
CA SER A 64 9.69 11.35 -7.80
C SER A 64 9.48 9.93 -8.32
N VAL A 65 10.34 9.01 -7.88
CA VAL A 65 10.26 7.61 -8.29
C VAL A 65 10.54 6.69 -7.10
N ARG A 66 9.78 5.61 -7.01
CA ARG A 66 10.11 4.42 -6.25
C ARG A 66 10.30 3.26 -7.23
N LEU A 67 11.34 2.47 -7.03
CA LEU A 67 11.62 1.32 -7.88
C LEU A 67 12.22 0.18 -7.08
N ASP A 68 12.03 -1.03 -7.56
CA ASP A 68 12.62 -2.23 -6.99
C ASP A 68 13.14 -3.18 -8.07
N ILE A 69 14.10 -4.01 -7.68
CA ILE A 69 14.53 -5.19 -8.40
C ILE A 69 14.35 -6.38 -7.50
N THR A 70 13.62 -7.36 -7.97
CA THR A 70 13.31 -8.58 -7.25
C THR A 70 13.45 -9.79 -8.19
N PRO A 71 13.32 -11.01 -7.71
CA PRO A 71 13.22 -12.19 -8.60
C PRO A 71 12.05 -12.15 -9.58
N HIS A 72 11.05 -11.26 -9.38
CA HIS A 72 9.97 -11.01 -10.34
C HIS A 72 10.37 -10.04 -11.46
N GLY A 73 11.46 -9.31 -11.32
CA GLY A 73 11.98 -8.36 -12.30
C GLY A 73 12.12 -6.94 -11.72
N PHE A 74 12.21 -5.98 -12.61
CA PHE A 74 12.26 -4.55 -12.28
C PHE A 74 10.85 -3.97 -12.25
N HIS A 75 10.54 -3.19 -11.22
CA HIS A 75 9.28 -2.46 -11.11
C HIS A 75 9.58 -1.00 -10.77
N ALA A 76 8.77 -0.09 -11.27
CA ALA A 76 8.85 1.31 -10.88
C ALA A 76 7.46 1.97 -10.88
N ILE A 77 7.31 2.94 -9.97
CA ILE A 77 6.25 3.92 -9.97
C ILE A 77 6.89 5.31 -10.02
N VAL A 78 6.49 6.12 -10.99
CA VAL A 78 6.93 7.51 -11.14
C VAL A 78 5.74 8.42 -10.89
N PHE A 79 5.87 9.32 -9.95
CA PHE A 79 4.90 10.38 -9.68
C PHE A 79 5.33 11.64 -10.43
N SER A 80 4.44 12.21 -11.24
CA SER A 80 4.71 13.44 -11.97
C SER A 80 3.45 14.27 -12.20
N ALA A 81 3.60 15.54 -12.56
CA ALA A 81 2.48 16.40 -12.90
C ALA A 81 1.69 15.92 -14.14
N ALA A 82 2.33 15.14 -15.03
CA ALA A 82 1.67 14.55 -16.20
C ALA A 82 0.82 13.30 -15.83
N GLY A 83 0.94 12.83 -14.62
CA GLY A 83 0.29 11.65 -14.06
C GLY A 83 1.29 10.59 -13.63
N THR A 84 0.79 9.60 -12.92
CA THR A 84 1.58 8.47 -12.43
C THR A 84 1.87 7.48 -13.54
N ILE A 85 3.12 7.04 -13.63
CA ILE A 85 3.63 6.10 -14.62
C ILE A 85 4.08 4.82 -13.91
N TYR A 86 3.75 3.69 -14.51
CA TYR A 86 4.23 2.38 -14.09
C TYR A 86 5.18 1.79 -15.10
N ILE A 87 6.19 1.08 -14.60
CA ILE A 87 7.06 0.21 -15.38
C ILE A 87 7.01 -1.16 -14.72
N ASP A 88 6.50 -2.15 -15.45
CA ASP A 88 6.33 -3.51 -14.96
C ASP A 88 6.79 -4.55 -15.99
N PRO A 89 7.30 -5.71 -15.54
CA PRO A 89 7.58 -6.83 -16.44
C PRO A 89 6.32 -7.25 -17.21
N GLU A 90 6.44 -7.57 -18.49
CA GLU A 90 5.30 -8.06 -19.27
C GLU A 90 4.70 -9.35 -18.72
N SER A 91 5.52 -10.16 -18.05
CA SER A 91 5.08 -11.37 -17.34
C SER A 91 4.10 -11.11 -16.19
N SER A 92 4.06 -9.90 -15.65
CA SER A 92 3.07 -9.51 -14.62
C SER A 92 1.64 -9.40 -15.17
N PHE A 93 1.47 -9.32 -16.50
CA PHE A 93 0.16 -9.16 -17.15
C PHE A 93 -0.37 -10.46 -17.77
N SER A 94 0.43 -11.51 -17.81
CA SER A 94 0.04 -12.79 -18.43
C SER A 94 0.82 -13.95 -17.82
N GLN A 95 0.11 -14.92 -17.28
CA GLN A 95 0.71 -16.17 -16.77
C GLN A 95 1.41 -17.00 -17.85
N THR A 96 1.10 -16.73 -19.14
CA THR A 96 1.70 -17.41 -20.29
C THR A 96 2.87 -16.63 -20.90
N ALA A 97 3.10 -15.40 -20.48
CA ALA A 97 4.24 -14.63 -20.95
C ALA A 97 5.54 -15.23 -20.40
N ALA A 98 6.45 -15.56 -21.30
CA ALA A 98 7.78 -16.02 -20.90
C ALA A 98 8.46 -14.95 -20.02
N LYS A 99 9.08 -15.40 -18.93
CA LYS A 99 9.97 -14.51 -18.14
C LYS A 99 11.07 -14.00 -19.10
N GLY A 100 11.01 -12.72 -19.43
CA GLY A 100 11.89 -12.08 -20.41
C GLY A 100 12.20 -10.65 -20.02
N ASN A 101 13.08 -10.01 -20.79
CA ASN A 101 13.50 -8.63 -20.58
C ASN A 101 12.53 -7.61 -21.24
N ARG A 102 11.25 -7.93 -21.30
CA ARG A 102 10.21 -7.03 -21.85
C ARG A 102 9.44 -6.39 -20.72
N TYR A 103 9.27 -5.08 -20.82
CA TYR A 103 8.58 -4.25 -19.83
C TYR A 103 7.50 -3.43 -20.50
N ARG A 104 6.41 -3.20 -19.78
CA ARG A 104 5.38 -2.23 -20.15
C ARG A 104 5.61 -0.95 -19.39
N VAL A 105 5.50 0.17 -20.12
CA VAL A 105 5.55 1.52 -19.57
C VAL A 105 4.21 2.17 -19.91
N TYR A 106 3.46 2.56 -18.91
CA TYR A 106 2.09 3.04 -19.10
C TYR A 106 1.69 4.04 -18.02
N PHE A 107 0.78 4.94 -18.36
CA PHE A 107 0.16 5.79 -17.33
C PHE A 107 -0.85 5.00 -16.51
N LYS A 108 -0.97 5.33 -15.23
CA LYS A 108 -1.99 4.78 -14.34
C LYS A 108 -3.40 4.85 -14.93
N ARG A 109 -3.75 5.98 -15.55
CA ARG A 109 -5.05 6.18 -16.21
C ARG A 109 -5.34 5.21 -17.35
N ASP A 110 -4.29 4.63 -17.96
CA ASP A 110 -4.38 3.66 -19.06
C ASP A 110 -4.31 2.21 -18.55
N ALA A 111 -4.22 2.01 -17.24
CA ALA A 111 -4.19 0.69 -16.65
C ALA A 111 -5.52 -0.05 -16.87
N VAL A 112 -5.46 -1.17 -17.58
CA VAL A 112 -6.61 -2.04 -17.78
C VAL A 112 -6.61 -3.10 -16.67
N ARG A 113 -7.74 -3.24 -15.98
CA ARG A 113 -7.92 -4.34 -15.01
C ARG A 113 -7.83 -5.67 -15.76
N THR A 114 -6.79 -6.45 -15.50
CA THR A 114 -6.66 -7.81 -16.01
C THR A 114 -7.45 -8.75 -15.10
N GLY A 115 -8.48 -9.39 -15.66
CA GLY A 115 -9.40 -10.28 -14.94
C GLY A 115 -10.74 -9.60 -14.73
N GLY A 116 -11.85 -10.38 -14.88
CA GLY A 116 -13.22 -9.87 -14.64
C GLY A 116 -13.27 -9.16 -13.30
N ALA A 117 -14.08 -8.10 -13.20
CA ALA A 117 -14.16 -7.27 -12.01
C ALA A 117 -14.20 -8.14 -10.75
N PRO A 118 -13.15 -8.17 -9.92
CA PRO A 118 -13.25 -8.89 -8.66
C PRO A 118 -14.38 -8.24 -7.87
N LYS A 119 -15.20 -9.05 -7.23
CA LYS A 119 -16.05 -8.53 -6.17
C LYS A 119 -15.09 -8.01 -5.11
N ARG A 120 -14.87 -6.71 -5.10
CA ARG A 120 -14.25 -6.07 -3.95
C ARG A 120 -15.35 -5.96 -2.91
N GLU A 121 -15.17 -6.65 -1.84
CA GLU A 121 -15.91 -6.45 -0.60
C GLU A 121 -14.89 -5.84 0.36
N CYS A 122 -14.96 -4.55 0.56
CA CYS A 122 -14.23 -3.87 1.60
C CYS A 122 -15.22 -3.57 2.73
N PHE A 123 -14.86 -3.93 3.93
CA PHE A 123 -15.61 -3.61 5.14
C PHE A 123 -14.64 -2.97 6.13
N ALA A 124 -14.83 -1.70 6.43
CA ALA A 124 -14.30 -1.17 7.67
C ALA A 124 -14.96 -1.98 8.80
N ALA A 125 -14.16 -2.75 9.55
CA ALA A 125 -14.67 -3.51 10.67
C ALA A 125 -15.02 -2.52 11.79
N GLU A 126 -16.29 -2.13 11.86
CA GLU A 126 -16.80 -1.40 13.02
C GLU A 126 -16.67 -2.31 14.25
N GLU A 127 -15.75 -2.01 15.14
CA GLU A 127 -15.89 -2.47 16.51
C GLU A 127 -17.10 -1.77 17.13
N LYS A 128 -18.08 -2.55 17.54
CA LYS A 128 -19.35 -2.11 18.14
C LYS A 128 -19.20 -1.42 19.50
N GLU A 129 -18.03 -0.88 19.85
CA GLU A 129 -17.79 -0.09 21.05
C GLU A 129 -16.87 1.10 20.74
N ARG A 130 -17.33 2.00 19.86
CA ARG A 130 -16.93 3.39 20.07
C ARG A 130 -17.80 3.92 21.22
N ASN A 131 -17.21 4.05 22.41
CA ASN A 131 -17.74 5.03 23.34
C ASN A 131 -17.80 6.37 22.58
N PRO A 132 -18.97 6.96 22.41
CA PRO A 132 -19.03 8.28 21.81
C PRO A 132 -18.22 9.17 22.74
N VAL A 133 -17.08 9.64 22.28
CA VAL A 133 -16.43 10.80 22.89
C VAL A 133 -17.40 11.94 22.63
N GLU A 134 -18.34 12.11 23.57
CA GLU A 134 -19.25 13.24 23.61
C GLU A 134 -18.39 14.50 23.55
N GLY A 135 -18.61 15.28 22.50
CA GLY A 135 -18.17 16.66 22.46
C GLY A 135 -16.82 16.93 21.81
N ARG A 136 -16.48 16.33 20.66
CA ARG A 136 -15.62 17.05 19.73
C ARG A 136 -16.46 18.09 19.00
N PRO A 137 -16.36 19.40 19.37
CA PRO A 137 -16.87 20.42 18.50
C PRO A 137 -16.07 20.31 17.21
N VAL A 138 -16.77 20.13 16.08
CA VAL A 138 -16.17 20.34 14.76
C VAL A 138 -15.79 21.81 14.71
N LEU A 139 -14.54 22.10 15.12
CA LEU A 139 -13.95 23.43 14.98
C LEU A 139 -13.54 23.60 13.51
N VAL A 140 -14.55 23.75 12.65
CA VAL A 140 -14.40 24.01 11.22
C VAL A 140 -13.65 25.32 10.96
N SER A 141 -13.53 26.21 11.95
CA SER A 141 -13.01 27.57 11.74
C SER A 141 -11.52 27.79 12.02
N GLN A 142 -10.80 26.82 12.61
CA GLN A 142 -9.35 26.98 12.86
C GLN A 142 -8.46 26.00 12.07
N ARG A 143 -9.03 25.02 11.35
CA ARG A 143 -8.29 24.04 10.56
C ARG A 143 -8.00 24.45 9.11
N LEU A 144 -8.44 25.62 8.67
CA LEU A 144 -8.13 26.15 7.32
C LEU A 144 -6.70 26.71 7.17
N LEU A 145 -5.88 26.66 8.20
CA LEU A 145 -4.46 27.05 8.13
C LEU A 145 -3.60 25.80 8.25
N ALA A 146 -3.35 25.19 7.08
CA ALA A 146 -2.30 24.22 6.84
C ALA A 146 -2.33 22.97 7.75
N ALA A 147 -3.20 22.02 7.45
CA ALA A 147 -2.86 20.62 7.70
C ALA A 147 -1.69 20.26 6.78
N GLN A 148 -0.49 20.62 7.17
CA GLN A 148 0.73 20.09 6.58
C GLN A 148 0.95 18.71 7.20
N SER A 149 1.40 17.75 6.40
CA SER A 149 1.85 16.43 6.86
C SER A 149 2.97 16.52 7.92
N GLY A 150 3.43 17.74 8.21
CA GLY A 150 4.48 18.07 9.16
C GLY A 150 5.86 18.09 8.51
N SER A 151 6.88 18.45 9.31
CA SER A 151 8.29 18.47 8.90
C SER A 151 9.00 17.14 9.17
N GLU A 152 8.31 16.15 9.73
CA GLU A 152 8.87 14.88 10.17
C GLU A 152 8.23 13.73 9.41
N LEU A 153 9.08 12.87 8.84
CA LEU A 153 8.67 11.60 8.26
C LEU A 153 8.57 10.57 9.40
N ARG A 154 7.38 9.97 9.56
CA ARG A 154 7.12 8.96 10.58
C ARG A 154 7.34 7.57 10.02
N ASP A 155 8.26 6.82 10.62
CA ASP A 155 8.60 5.46 10.19
C ASP A 155 7.95 4.42 11.11
N TYR A 156 7.03 3.61 10.55
CA TYR A 156 6.40 2.50 11.26
C TYR A 156 7.02 1.18 10.84
N ARG A 157 7.38 0.35 11.82
CA ARG A 157 7.79 -1.04 11.58
C ARG A 157 6.56 -1.84 11.18
N VAL A 158 6.53 -2.27 9.91
CA VAL A 158 5.39 -3.01 9.37
C VAL A 158 5.69 -4.51 9.26
N ALA A 159 4.78 -5.35 9.76
CA ALA A 159 4.81 -6.79 9.57
C ALA A 159 3.73 -7.19 8.55
N VAL A 160 4.13 -7.64 7.36
CA VAL A 160 3.21 -8.04 6.30
C VAL A 160 3.26 -9.54 6.10
N ALA A 161 2.22 -10.23 6.56
CA ALA A 161 2.05 -11.65 6.33
C ALA A 161 1.52 -11.94 4.91
N ALA A 162 1.80 -13.14 4.43
CA ALA A 162 1.24 -13.65 3.19
C ALA A 162 0.67 -15.06 3.41
N THR A 163 -0.60 -15.26 3.02
CA THR A 163 -1.19 -16.60 3.04
C THR A 163 -0.45 -17.53 2.07
N ALA A 164 -0.56 -18.83 2.28
CA ALA A 164 0.08 -19.80 1.39
C ALA A 164 -0.46 -19.71 -0.05
N GLU A 165 -1.73 -19.34 -0.22
CA GLU A 165 -2.34 -19.12 -1.53
C GLU A 165 -1.75 -17.88 -2.23
N TYR A 166 -1.52 -16.78 -1.50
CA TYR A 166 -0.82 -15.61 -2.03
C TYR A 166 0.59 -15.98 -2.48
N THR A 167 1.32 -16.66 -1.62
CA THR A 167 2.69 -17.11 -1.93
C THR A 167 2.71 -18.08 -3.12
N ALA A 168 1.75 -19.02 -3.20
CA ALA A 168 1.62 -19.94 -4.33
C ALA A 168 1.36 -19.20 -5.64
N PHE A 169 0.50 -18.17 -5.63
CA PHE A 169 0.25 -17.31 -6.80
C PHE A 169 1.53 -16.66 -7.31
N HIS A 170 2.42 -16.26 -6.41
CA HIS A 170 3.69 -15.61 -6.73
C HIS A 170 4.87 -16.57 -6.96
N GLY A 171 4.63 -17.88 -6.99
CA GLY A 171 5.64 -18.89 -7.34
C GLY A 171 6.03 -19.85 -6.21
N GLY A 172 5.35 -19.81 -5.07
CA GLY A 172 5.33 -20.85 -4.06
C GLY A 172 6.55 -20.95 -3.13
N THR A 173 7.43 -19.94 -3.12
CA THR A 173 8.57 -19.89 -2.20
C THR A 173 8.55 -18.64 -1.34
N VAL A 174 9.17 -18.68 -0.16
CA VAL A 174 9.30 -17.52 0.74
C VAL A 174 9.91 -16.33 0.01
N VAL A 175 10.98 -16.55 -0.76
CA VAL A 175 11.68 -15.48 -1.51
C VAL A 175 10.72 -14.80 -2.51
N LEU A 176 9.96 -15.59 -3.27
CA LEU A 176 9.05 -15.05 -4.28
C LEU A 176 7.83 -14.36 -3.65
N GLY A 177 7.28 -14.91 -2.56
CA GLY A 177 6.22 -14.27 -1.80
C GLY A 177 6.67 -12.95 -1.18
N LEU A 178 7.85 -12.93 -0.54
CA LEU A 178 8.44 -11.72 0.02
C LEU A 178 8.74 -10.66 -1.06
N ALA A 179 9.26 -11.09 -2.21
CA ALA A 179 9.50 -10.20 -3.35
C ALA A 179 8.23 -9.48 -3.80
N ALA A 180 7.10 -10.21 -3.87
CA ALA A 180 5.81 -9.62 -4.22
C ALA A 180 5.30 -8.66 -3.13
N VAL A 181 5.49 -8.98 -1.86
CA VAL A 181 5.19 -8.08 -0.73
C VAL A 181 6.01 -6.80 -0.83
N VAL A 182 7.34 -6.91 -1.09
CA VAL A 182 8.22 -5.74 -1.22
C VAL A 182 7.79 -4.86 -2.40
N THR A 183 7.48 -5.43 -3.56
CA THR A 183 7.00 -4.64 -4.71
C THR A 183 5.71 -3.88 -4.38
N ALA A 184 4.74 -4.53 -3.74
CA ALA A 184 3.49 -3.90 -3.32
C ALA A 184 3.74 -2.77 -2.32
N MET A 185 4.47 -3.05 -1.24
CA MET A 185 4.73 -2.09 -0.17
C MET A 185 5.61 -0.94 -0.62
N ASN A 186 6.60 -1.15 -1.50
CA ASN A 186 7.43 -0.07 -2.03
C ASN A 186 6.60 0.99 -2.78
N ARG A 187 5.55 0.60 -3.50
CA ARG A 187 4.60 1.52 -4.14
C ARG A 187 3.72 2.23 -3.14
N VAL A 188 3.17 1.49 -2.19
CA VAL A 188 2.32 2.05 -1.12
C VAL A 188 3.11 3.06 -0.28
N VAL A 189 4.32 2.71 0.14
CA VAL A 189 5.22 3.60 0.88
C VAL A 189 5.47 4.90 0.11
N GLY A 190 5.73 4.83 -1.21
CA GLY A 190 5.92 6.02 -2.02
C GLY A 190 4.72 6.99 -2.03
N ILE A 191 3.50 6.45 -1.98
CA ILE A 191 2.28 7.24 -1.86
C ILE A 191 2.17 7.86 -0.46
N TYR A 192 2.36 7.07 0.58
CA TYR A 192 2.22 7.51 1.97
C TYR A 192 3.26 8.57 2.37
N GLU A 193 4.51 8.42 1.89
CA GLU A 193 5.54 9.43 2.11
C GLU A 193 5.19 10.76 1.46
N ARG A 194 4.73 10.73 0.21
CA ARG A 194 4.35 11.91 -0.55
C ARG A 194 3.13 12.61 0.04
N GLU A 195 2.10 11.85 0.42
CA GLU A 195 0.79 12.38 0.76
C GLU A 195 0.70 12.76 2.25
N VAL A 196 1.19 11.90 3.15
CA VAL A 196 0.90 12.01 4.59
C VAL A 196 2.15 11.95 5.48
N ALA A 197 3.35 12.00 4.90
CA ALA A 197 4.64 11.91 5.59
C ALA A 197 4.75 10.67 6.52
N VAL A 198 4.28 9.53 6.03
CA VAL A 198 4.39 8.23 6.67
C VAL A 198 5.20 7.31 5.80
N THR A 199 6.22 6.69 6.36
CA THR A 199 6.95 5.57 5.75
C THR A 199 6.73 4.30 6.56
N MET A 200 6.97 3.15 5.95
CA MET A 200 6.82 1.85 6.58
C MET A 200 7.98 0.95 6.20
N THR A 201 8.63 0.38 7.22
CA THR A 201 9.79 -0.51 7.05
C THR A 201 9.42 -1.93 7.48
N LEU A 202 9.57 -2.92 6.57
CA LEU A 202 9.32 -4.33 6.86
C LEU A 202 10.29 -4.85 7.93
N VAL A 203 9.74 -5.46 8.96
CA VAL A 203 10.50 -5.97 10.13
C VAL A 203 11.49 -7.07 9.76
N ALA A 204 12.55 -7.22 10.55
CA ALA A 204 13.68 -8.15 10.34
C ALA A 204 13.26 -9.61 10.10
N ASP A 205 12.21 -10.04 10.74
CA ASP A 205 11.72 -11.42 10.67
C ASP A 205 10.46 -11.59 9.80
N ASN A 206 10.17 -10.62 8.92
CA ASN A 206 9.00 -10.67 8.03
C ASN A 206 8.95 -11.94 7.15
N ASN A 207 10.10 -12.54 6.86
CA ASN A 207 10.16 -13.80 6.10
C ASN A 207 9.52 -14.99 6.83
N LEU A 208 9.38 -14.95 8.15
CA LEU A 208 8.77 -16.02 8.96
C LEU A 208 7.26 -16.08 8.83
N ILE A 209 6.62 -15.00 8.35
CA ILE A 209 5.17 -14.90 8.16
C ILE A 209 4.76 -14.95 6.67
N ILE A 210 5.67 -15.39 5.80
CA ILE A 210 5.38 -15.72 4.39
C ILE A 210 5.14 -17.23 4.30
N TYR A 211 3.86 -17.61 4.29
CA TYR A 211 3.47 -19.02 4.33
C TYR A 211 3.51 -19.64 2.94
N THR A 212 3.95 -20.90 2.86
CA THR A 212 4.04 -21.68 1.60
C THR A 212 3.22 -22.95 1.60
N ASN A 213 2.62 -23.32 2.74
CA ASN A 213 1.85 -24.55 2.90
C ASN A 213 0.47 -24.25 3.47
N GLN A 214 -0.56 -24.41 2.65
CA GLN A 214 -1.97 -24.21 3.01
C GLN A 214 -2.46 -25.09 4.17
N GLY A 215 -1.80 -26.24 4.42
CA GLY A 215 -2.16 -27.14 5.53
C GLY A 215 -1.68 -26.67 6.91
N THR A 216 -0.76 -25.69 6.97
CA THR A 216 -0.16 -25.19 8.20
C THR A 216 -0.23 -23.67 8.35
N ASP A 217 -0.69 -22.98 7.34
CA ASP A 217 -0.95 -21.55 7.34
C ASP A 217 -2.09 -21.23 8.33
N PRO A 218 -1.95 -20.21 9.17
CA PRO A 218 -2.93 -19.90 10.20
C PRO A 218 -4.16 -19.15 9.68
N TYR A 219 -4.29 -18.92 8.38
CA TYR A 219 -5.28 -18.03 7.80
C TYR A 219 -6.43 -18.75 7.09
N SER A 220 -7.63 -18.20 7.27
CA SER A 220 -8.80 -18.55 6.46
C SER A 220 -8.82 -17.67 5.21
N ASN A 221 -8.01 -17.98 4.20
CA ASN A 221 -7.73 -17.17 3.01
C ASN A 221 -8.95 -16.49 2.36
N ASN A 222 -10.14 -17.10 2.44
CA ASN A 222 -11.38 -16.58 1.84
C ASN A 222 -12.30 -15.86 2.86
N ASN A 223 -11.83 -15.60 4.07
CA ASN A 223 -12.62 -14.95 5.12
C ASN A 223 -11.84 -13.78 5.75
N GLY A 224 -11.99 -12.58 5.17
CA GLY A 224 -11.27 -11.39 5.62
C GLY A 224 -11.55 -11.04 7.10
N SER A 225 -12.81 -11.13 7.53
CA SER A 225 -13.16 -10.83 8.93
C SER A 225 -12.49 -11.79 9.92
N ALA A 226 -12.38 -13.08 9.59
CA ALA A 226 -11.66 -14.04 10.43
C ALA A 226 -10.16 -13.75 10.44
N MET A 227 -9.60 -13.35 9.29
CA MET A 227 -8.18 -13.05 9.16
C MET A 227 -7.73 -11.85 10.01
N LEU A 228 -8.59 -10.90 10.36
CA LEU A 228 -8.23 -9.80 11.27
C LEU A 228 -7.69 -10.31 12.61
N SER A 229 -8.41 -11.22 13.26
CA SER A 229 -7.98 -11.79 14.54
C SER A 229 -6.87 -12.83 14.38
N GLN A 230 -6.91 -13.60 13.29
CA GLN A 230 -5.85 -14.56 12.96
C GLN A 230 -4.52 -13.86 12.74
N ASN A 231 -4.52 -12.72 12.02
CA ASN A 231 -3.30 -11.95 11.77
C ASN A 231 -2.75 -11.34 13.06
N GLN A 232 -3.59 -10.76 13.92
CA GLN A 232 -3.15 -10.24 15.22
C GLN A 232 -2.48 -11.34 16.04
N SER A 233 -3.14 -12.50 16.19
CA SER A 233 -2.60 -13.62 16.96
C SER A 233 -1.32 -14.20 16.38
N ASN A 234 -1.26 -14.31 15.05
CA ASN A 234 -0.09 -14.84 14.35
C ASN A 234 1.13 -13.92 14.48
N LEU A 235 0.97 -12.64 14.22
CA LEU A 235 2.06 -11.68 14.31
C LEU A 235 2.58 -11.54 15.76
N ASP A 236 1.69 -11.51 16.73
CA ASP A 236 2.09 -11.49 18.15
C ASP A 236 2.88 -12.73 18.53
N SER A 237 2.53 -13.90 17.99
CA SER A 237 3.21 -15.16 18.26
C SER A 237 4.56 -15.31 17.55
N VAL A 238 4.64 -14.94 16.29
CA VAL A 238 5.80 -15.21 15.41
C VAL A 238 6.80 -14.06 15.42
N ILE A 239 6.32 -12.83 15.30
CA ILE A 239 7.16 -11.62 15.28
C ILE A 239 7.38 -11.09 16.71
N GLY A 240 6.37 -11.25 17.56
CA GLY A 240 6.33 -10.65 18.88
C GLY A 240 5.78 -9.23 18.88
N SER A 241 4.82 -8.97 19.76
CA SER A 241 4.08 -7.70 19.75
C SER A 241 4.95 -6.45 19.93
N ALA A 242 6.13 -6.55 20.53
CA ALA A 242 7.06 -5.43 20.70
C ALA A 242 7.86 -5.08 19.42
N ASN A 243 7.83 -5.94 18.40
CA ASN A 243 8.74 -5.85 17.25
C ASN A 243 8.08 -5.28 15.99
N TYR A 244 6.81 -4.87 16.04
CA TYR A 244 6.13 -4.21 14.94
C TYR A 244 5.13 -3.17 15.46
N ASP A 245 4.76 -2.21 14.62
CA ASP A 245 3.90 -1.09 14.94
C ASP A 245 2.57 -1.16 14.20
N ILE A 246 2.58 -1.76 13.01
CA ILE A 246 1.42 -2.07 12.18
C ILE A 246 1.59 -3.45 11.55
N GLY A 247 0.51 -4.23 11.46
CA GLY A 247 0.50 -5.53 10.80
C GLY A 247 -0.58 -5.62 9.74
N HIS A 248 -0.28 -6.33 8.65
CA HIS A 248 -1.20 -6.55 7.55
C HIS A 248 -1.07 -7.97 7.01
N VAL A 249 -2.08 -8.52 6.35
CA VAL A 249 -1.96 -9.81 5.66
C VAL A 249 -2.45 -9.71 4.22
N PHE A 250 -1.64 -10.25 3.30
CA PHE A 250 -2.00 -10.40 1.89
C PHE A 250 -2.53 -11.80 1.61
N SER A 251 -3.63 -11.87 0.85
CA SER A 251 -4.31 -13.11 0.52
C SER A 251 -4.81 -13.11 -0.93
N THR A 252 -5.30 -14.25 -1.41
CA THR A 252 -5.95 -14.35 -2.72
C THR A 252 -7.48 -14.27 -2.64
N GLY A 253 -8.05 -14.20 -1.46
CA GLY A 253 -9.49 -14.12 -1.21
C GLY A 253 -9.80 -13.34 0.05
N GLY A 254 -11.07 -13.32 0.45
CA GLY A 254 -11.50 -12.64 1.68
C GLY A 254 -11.73 -11.14 1.56
N GLY A 255 -11.39 -10.52 0.43
CA GLY A 255 -11.60 -9.09 0.19
C GLY A 255 -10.67 -8.19 1.01
N GLY A 256 -10.99 -6.90 1.12
CA GLY A 256 -10.33 -5.94 1.98
C GLY A 256 -11.11 -5.74 3.27
N VAL A 257 -10.42 -5.82 4.38
CA VAL A 257 -11.00 -5.57 5.72
C VAL A 257 -9.93 -4.99 6.63
N ALA A 258 -10.22 -3.88 7.27
CA ALA A 258 -9.32 -3.32 8.26
C ALA A 258 -10.07 -2.74 9.47
N SER A 259 -9.44 -2.77 10.63
CA SER A 259 -9.90 -2.02 11.79
C SER A 259 -9.33 -0.60 11.73
N LEU A 260 -10.12 0.38 12.15
CA LEU A 260 -9.73 1.79 12.13
C LEU A 260 -8.82 2.15 13.32
N GLU A 261 -7.85 3.05 13.09
CA GLU A 261 -7.02 3.64 14.14
C GLU A 261 -6.24 2.60 14.97
N VAL A 262 -5.60 1.63 14.30
CA VAL A 262 -4.96 0.50 14.99
C VAL A 262 -3.43 0.52 15.09
N PRO A 263 -2.63 1.20 14.23
CA PRO A 263 -1.18 1.27 14.44
C PRO A 263 -0.83 1.71 15.86
N CYS A 264 0.19 1.10 16.46
CA CYS A 264 0.60 1.29 17.86
C CYS A 264 -0.38 0.77 18.94
N VAL A 265 -1.58 0.32 18.58
CA VAL A 265 -2.53 -0.28 19.55
C VAL A 265 -2.21 -1.75 19.71
N THR A 266 -1.54 -2.12 20.78
CA THR A 266 -0.91 -3.43 21.01
C THR A 266 -1.79 -4.64 20.69
N SER A 267 -3.09 -4.59 21.01
CA SER A 267 -4.02 -5.71 20.77
C SER A 267 -4.72 -5.70 19.42
N GLN A 268 -4.49 -4.68 18.58
CA GLN A 268 -5.27 -4.48 17.35
C GLN A 268 -4.42 -4.10 16.14
N LYS A 269 -3.16 -3.76 16.32
CA LYS A 269 -2.29 -3.17 15.29
C LYS A 269 -2.02 -4.06 14.07
N ALA A 270 -2.34 -5.35 14.14
CA ALA A 270 -2.24 -6.27 13.00
C ALA A 270 -3.59 -6.58 12.33
N ARG A 271 -4.63 -5.80 12.60
CA ARG A 271 -5.98 -6.03 12.05
C ARG A 271 -6.16 -5.32 10.71
N GLY A 272 -5.46 -5.79 9.69
CA GLY A 272 -5.56 -5.37 8.30
C GLY A 272 -5.40 -6.54 7.35
N VAL A 273 -6.25 -6.61 6.34
CA VAL A 273 -6.31 -7.70 5.35
C VAL A 273 -6.52 -7.10 3.97
N THR A 274 -5.75 -7.54 2.99
CA THR A 274 -6.04 -7.28 1.57
C THR A 274 -5.96 -8.57 0.78
N GLY A 275 -7.09 -8.98 0.18
CA GLY A 275 -7.21 -10.20 -0.60
C GLY A 275 -7.88 -10.00 -1.95
N GLN A 276 -7.25 -10.49 -3.01
CA GLN A 276 -7.75 -10.43 -4.37
C GLN A 276 -7.27 -11.63 -5.17
N GLY A 277 -8.15 -12.24 -5.99
CA GLY A 277 -7.82 -13.45 -6.76
C GLY A 277 -6.65 -13.32 -7.74
N SER A 278 -6.28 -12.09 -8.10
CA SER A 278 -5.07 -11.77 -8.86
C SER A 278 -4.36 -10.60 -8.18
N PRO A 279 -3.56 -10.86 -7.10
CA PRO A 279 -3.00 -9.82 -6.25
C PRO A 279 -1.75 -9.17 -6.86
N ILE A 280 -1.91 -8.56 -8.01
CA ILE A 280 -0.87 -7.86 -8.77
C ILE A 280 -1.42 -6.57 -9.39
N GLY A 281 -0.50 -5.66 -9.71
CA GLY A 281 -0.80 -4.42 -10.42
C GLY A 281 -1.50 -3.39 -9.56
N ASP A 282 -1.84 -2.28 -10.20
CA ASP A 282 -2.39 -1.10 -9.53
C ASP A 282 -3.68 -1.37 -8.78
N SER A 283 -4.56 -2.19 -9.34
CA SER A 283 -5.82 -2.57 -8.71
C SER A 283 -5.66 -3.34 -7.39
N PHE A 284 -4.49 -3.94 -7.14
CA PHE A 284 -4.15 -4.53 -5.86
C PHE A 284 -3.36 -3.55 -4.99
N TYR A 285 -2.31 -2.93 -5.54
CA TYR A 285 -1.39 -2.12 -4.72
C TYR A 285 -2.00 -0.81 -4.24
N VAL A 286 -2.63 -0.05 -5.13
CA VAL A 286 -3.16 1.29 -4.81
C VAL A 286 -4.62 1.21 -4.41
N ASP A 287 -5.47 0.67 -5.29
CA ASP A 287 -6.90 0.64 -5.03
C ASP A 287 -7.27 -0.22 -3.80
N TYR A 288 -6.36 -1.13 -3.35
CA TYR A 288 -6.70 -2.07 -2.29
C TYR A 288 -5.71 -2.01 -1.12
N VAL A 289 -4.42 -2.31 -1.30
CA VAL A 289 -3.46 -2.30 -0.16
C VAL A 289 -3.35 -0.91 0.44
N ALA A 290 -3.18 0.13 -0.38
CA ALA A 290 -3.11 1.50 0.13
C ALA A 290 -4.42 1.92 0.81
N HIS A 291 -5.56 1.47 0.30
CA HIS A 291 -6.89 1.72 0.87
C HIS A 291 -7.04 1.08 2.26
N GLU A 292 -6.77 -0.22 2.39
CA GLU A 292 -6.95 -0.93 3.66
C GLU A 292 -5.96 -0.44 4.74
N ILE A 293 -4.72 -0.12 4.35
CA ILE A 293 -3.76 0.54 5.25
C ILE A 293 -4.28 1.94 5.64
N GLY A 294 -4.95 2.66 4.74
CA GLY A 294 -5.61 3.93 5.04
C GLY A 294 -6.63 3.80 6.17
N HIS A 295 -7.45 2.76 6.14
CA HIS A 295 -8.35 2.43 7.25
C HIS A 295 -7.59 2.16 8.55
N GLN A 296 -6.51 1.39 8.51
CA GLN A 296 -5.69 1.16 9.70
C GLN A 296 -5.19 2.48 10.29
N PHE A 297 -4.82 3.46 9.47
CA PHE A 297 -4.45 4.81 9.92
C PHE A 297 -5.65 5.74 10.21
N GLY A 298 -6.87 5.23 10.19
CA GLY A 298 -8.08 5.95 10.62
C GLY A 298 -8.87 6.64 9.53
N ALA A 299 -8.49 6.50 8.26
CA ALA A 299 -9.24 7.09 7.16
C ALA A 299 -10.54 6.35 6.89
N GLU A 300 -11.63 7.09 6.77
CA GLU A 300 -12.95 6.61 6.42
C GLU A 300 -13.21 6.72 4.90
N HIS A 301 -14.25 6.03 4.40
CA HIS A 301 -14.63 6.12 3.01
C HIS A 301 -15.10 7.51 2.60
N THR A 302 -14.69 7.97 1.42
CA THR A 302 -14.97 9.32 0.92
C THR A 302 -16.06 9.40 -0.15
N PHE A 303 -16.52 8.26 -0.69
CA PHE A 303 -17.54 8.22 -1.74
C PHE A 303 -18.94 8.55 -1.23
N ASN A 304 -19.76 9.16 -2.08
CA ASN A 304 -21.17 9.47 -1.81
C ASN A 304 -22.15 8.59 -2.60
N GLY A 305 -21.65 7.61 -3.34
CA GLY A 305 -22.46 6.64 -4.07
C GLY A 305 -23.26 5.72 -3.15
N THR A 306 -24.34 5.16 -3.69
CA THR A 306 -25.27 4.27 -2.97
C THR A 306 -25.61 3.01 -3.78
N ALA A 307 -24.86 2.73 -4.84
CA ALA A 307 -25.08 1.58 -5.73
C ALA A 307 -23.85 0.64 -5.73
N GLY A 308 -24.05 -0.60 -6.15
CA GLY A 308 -22.98 -1.60 -6.19
C GLY A 308 -22.36 -1.81 -4.82
N SER A 309 -21.04 -1.83 -4.72
CA SER A 309 -20.31 -1.97 -3.45
C SER A 309 -20.38 -0.72 -2.55
N CYS A 310 -20.90 0.41 -3.07
CA CYS A 310 -21.17 1.61 -2.26
C CYS A 310 -22.42 1.47 -1.35
N THR A 311 -23.11 0.32 -1.35
CA THR A 311 -24.26 0.00 -0.50
C THR A 311 -23.83 -0.65 0.81
N GLY A 312 -24.82 -1.00 1.64
CA GLY A 312 -24.61 -1.91 2.78
C GLY A 312 -23.87 -1.34 3.98
N GLY A 313 -23.86 -0.01 4.16
CA GLY A 313 -23.17 0.61 5.29
C GLY A 313 -21.73 1.03 5.00
N ASN A 314 -21.23 0.75 3.80
CA ASN A 314 -19.87 1.14 3.40
C ASN A 314 -19.69 2.67 3.24
N ARG A 315 -20.77 3.40 3.00
CA ARG A 315 -20.75 4.85 2.90
C ARG A 315 -20.69 5.49 4.29
N ASN A 316 -19.64 6.25 4.58
CA ASN A 316 -19.58 7.08 5.78
C ASN A 316 -20.18 8.46 5.50
N ALA A 317 -21.24 8.83 6.24
CA ALA A 317 -21.97 10.09 6.00
C ALA A 317 -21.13 11.34 6.32
N SER A 318 -20.16 11.24 7.23
CA SER A 318 -19.33 12.35 7.67
C SER A 318 -18.22 12.71 6.67
N THR A 319 -17.83 11.76 5.82
CA THR A 319 -16.70 11.88 4.87
C THR A 319 -17.13 11.67 3.42
N ALA A 320 -18.41 11.49 3.13
CA ALA A 320 -18.95 11.25 1.80
C ALA A 320 -18.92 12.50 0.90
N TYR A 321 -17.75 12.99 0.60
CA TYR A 321 -17.52 14.20 -0.18
C TYR A 321 -17.46 13.95 -1.68
N GLU A 322 -16.95 12.79 -2.11
CA GLU A 322 -16.73 12.49 -3.51
C GLU A 322 -18.02 12.01 -4.19
N PRO A 323 -18.43 12.56 -5.34
CA PRO A 323 -19.63 12.13 -6.03
C PRO A 323 -19.52 10.70 -6.55
N GLY A 324 -20.63 9.97 -6.58
CA GLY A 324 -20.66 8.58 -7.07
C GLY A 324 -19.69 7.67 -6.34
N SER A 325 -18.86 6.92 -7.09
CA SER A 325 -17.83 6.05 -6.55
C SER A 325 -16.64 6.78 -5.94
N GLY A 326 -16.49 8.09 -6.19
CA GLY A 326 -15.23 8.79 -5.96
C GLY A 326 -14.09 8.31 -6.85
N THR A 327 -12.92 8.91 -6.67
CA THR A 327 -11.68 8.57 -7.41
C THR A 327 -10.45 8.41 -6.54
N THR A 328 -10.44 8.95 -5.32
CA THR A 328 -9.27 8.91 -4.44
C THR A 328 -9.07 7.54 -3.78
N ILE A 329 -7.97 7.34 -3.06
CA ILE A 329 -7.60 6.05 -2.47
C ILE A 329 -8.73 5.51 -1.57
N MET A 330 -9.32 6.34 -0.69
CA MET A 330 -10.39 5.90 0.22
C MET A 330 -11.78 5.87 -0.42
N ALA A 331 -11.87 6.07 -1.73
CA ALA A 331 -13.09 5.91 -2.49
C ALA A 331 -13.23 4.49 -3.09
N TYR A 332 -14.32 4.24 -3.82
CA TYR A 332 -14.67 2.94 -4.40
C TYR A 332 -14.69 3.00 -5.94
N ALA A 333 -13.67 3.61 -6.54
CA ALA A 333 -13.55 3.72 -7.98
C ALA A 333 -13.74 2.36 -8.67
N GLY A 334 -14.65 2.32 -9.63
CA GLY A 334 -14.90 1.14 -10.47
C GLY A 334 -15.78 0.04 -9.86
N ILE A 335 -16.25 0.16 -8.61
CA ILE A 335 -17.03 -0.90 -7.95
C ILE A 335 -18.44 -0.46 -7.49
N CYS A 336 -18.86 0.76 -7.80
CA CYS A 336 -20.20 1.29 -7.46
C CYS A 336 -21.14 1.41 -8.66
N SER A 337 -21.09 0.46 -9.61
CA SER A 337 -21.94 0.52 -10.81
C SER A 337 -23.44 0.64 -10.44
N PRO A 338 -24.21 1.52 -11.10
CA PRO A 338 -23.85 2.36 -12.26
C PRO A 338 -23.27 3.74 -11.91
N GLN A 339 -22.92 4.00 -10.65
CA GLN A 339 -22.44 5.31 -10.16
C GLN A 339 -20.91 5.46 -10.21
N ASN A 340 -20.22 4.62 -10.97
CA ASN A 340 -18.78 4.77 -11.16
C ASN A 340 -18.45 6.03 -11.95
N ILE A 341 -17.49 6.83 -11.45
CA ILE A 341 -16.94 8.00 -12.13
C ILE A 341 -15.51 7.76 -12.61
N ALA A 342 -14.84 6.74 -12.08
CA ALA A 342 -13.53 6.25 -12.54
C ALA A 342 -13.50 4.73 -12.47
N SER A 343 -12.58 4.10 -13.22
CA SER A 343 -12.40 2.65 -13.23
C SER A 343 -11.41 2.17 -12.15
N ASN A 344 -10.46 3.01 -11.77
CA ASN A 344 -9.45 2.76 -10.74
C ASN A 344 -9.30 4.02 -9.89
N SER A 345 -8.80 3.86 -8.66
CA SER A 345 -8.52 5.00 -7.79
C SER A 345 -7.32 5.80 -8.32
N ASP A 346 -7.32 7.10 -8.09
CA ASP A 346 -6.13 7.92 -8.18
C ASP A 346 -5.17 7.57 -7.03
N ASP A 347 -3.90 7.90 -7.17
CA ASP A 347 -2.86 7.57 -6.18
C ASP A 347 -2.65 8.67 -5.13
N HIS A 348 -3.73 9.33 -4.73
CA HIS A 348 -3.71 10.34 -3.68
C HIS A 348 -4.92 10.20 -2.74
N PHE A 349 -4.78 10.77 -1.55
CA PHE A 349 -5.84 10.83 -0.56
C PHE A 349 -6.71 12.07 -0.78
N HIS A 350 -8.01 11.93 -0.53
CA HIS A 350 -8.90 13.07 -0.37
C HIS A 350 -8.49 13.87 0.88
N THR A 351 -8.75 15.19 0.88
CA THR A 351 -8.43 16.04 2.04
C THR A 351 -9.03 15.56 3.36
N ALA A 352 -10.21 14.95 3.34
CA ALA A 352 -10.79 14.32 4.54
C ALA A 352 -9.90 13.20 5.08
N SER A 353 -9.47 12.28 4.22
CA SER A 353 -8.60 11.16 4.59
C SER A 353 -7.23 11.66 5.04
N PHE A 354 -6.70 12.70 4.39
CA PHE A 354 -5.48 13.37 4.81
C PHE A 354 -5.62 13.92 6.24
N ASP A 355 -6.71 14.61 6.56
CA ASP A 355 -6.97 15.14 7.89
C ASP A 355 -7.10 14.03 8.95
N GLU A 356 -7.78 12.94 8.62
CA GLU A 356 -7.96 11.79 9.52
C GLU A 356 -6.62 11.10 9.81
N ILE A 357 -5.85 10.75 8.77
CA ILE A 357 -4.53 10.10 8.91
C ILE A 357 -3.56 11.00 9.69
N THR A 358 -3.48 12.29 9.35
CA THR A 358 -2.56 13.21 10.04
C THR A 358 -2.97 13.45 11.49
N ALA A 359 -4.27 13.54 11.77
CA ALA A 359 -4.75 13.62 13.16
C ALA A 359 -4.35 12.38 13.97
N TYR A 360 -4.52 11.19 13.39
CA TYR A 360 -4.16 9.94 14.06
C TYR A 360 -2.64 9.81 14.28
N THR A 361 -1.84 10.10 13.26
CA THR A 361 -0.39 9.95 13.31
C THR A 361 0.34 11.04 14.07
N GLN A 362 -0.25 12.25 14.21
CA GLN A 362 0.39 13.36 14.89
C GLN A 362 -0.09 13.57 16.33
N THR A 363 -1.36 13.32 16.60
CA THR A 363 -2.00 13.61 17.89
C THR A 363 -2.73 12.43 18.50
N GLY A 364 -3.00 11.40 17.72
CA GLY A 364 -3.65 10.16 18.15
C GLY A 364 -2.66 9.09 18.62
N HIS A 365 -3.16 7.86 18.81
CA HIS A 365 -2.33 6.72 19.21
C HIS A 365 -1.25 6.37 18.19
N GLY A 366 -1.45 6.69 16.91
CA GLY A 366 -0.45 6.51 15.87
C GLY A 366 0.86 7.28 16.13
N ASN A 367 0.88 8.28 17.00
CA ASN A 367 2.10 8.99 17.39
C ASN A 367 2.89 8.28 18.53
N ALA A 368 2.44 7.15 19.01
CA ALA A 368 3.01 6.52 20.21
C ALA A 368 4.20 5.60 19.92
N CYS A 369 4.40 5.17 18.68
CA CYS A 369 5.40 4.15 18.35
C CYS A 369 6.39 4.48 17.20
N PRO A 370 6.22 5.49 16.35
CA PRO A 370 7.23 5.84 15.35
C PRO A 370 8.41 6.65 15.91
#